data_f22a670f1a5ad114afad6679a56ac491
#
_entry.id   f22a670f1a5ad114afad6679a56ac491
#
_cell.length_a   1.000
_cell.length_b   1.000
_cell.length_c   1.000
_cell.angle_alpha   90.00
_cell.angle_beta   90.00
_cell.angle_gamma   90.00
#
_symmetry.space_group_name_H-M   'P 1'
#
loop_
_entity.id
_entity.type
_entity.pdbx_description
1 polymer ?
#
loop_
_entity_poly.entity_id
_entity_poly.type
_entity_poly.pdbx_seq_one_letter_code
_entity_poly.pdbx_strand_id
1 'polypeptide(L)'
;MRKFGKWLGRILLALILAAVVVGFWKREELQRLLAVNSLFSEEKIVENFSNMDAAFLTTPLSRGDGPTSELAYGAEFELPEGMESWIEDRAVTSLLIMKDGKIRFEEYYLGTAPDDRRISWSIAKSYLSALFGILMNEGAITSLDDPVVQYAPKLKGSAYETATIRNVLNMASGVTFDEDYLDFNSDINRMGRVVALGGELDEFAAALQDSFAKPGETWQYVSIDTHVIGMVIRGATGRGVAELLMEKIIGPLGLERDGNYITDGTGVAFALGGLNFTTRDYARFGQMILQDGKYGEKQIVPAGWIADSTAASAPTQPEKIGYGYQWWIPVGAHDGEFMGRGIYGQYLYFDQLKGVLIVTTGADRKFREPGVNEFNIEMFRKVAERL
;
A
#
# COMPACT_ATOMS: atom_id res chain seq x y z
N MET A 1 -58.56 10.18 -22.48
CA MET A 1 -57.65 9.05 -22.30
C MET A 1 -56.54 8.95 -23.40
N ARG A 2 -56.80 8.98 -24.71
CA ARG A 2 -55.78 8.88 -25.77
C ARG A 2 -54.68 9.99 -25.76
N LYS A 3 -55.03 11.23 -25.42
CA LYS A 3 -54.06 12.36 -25.34
C LYS A 3 -53.12 12.24 -24.13
N PHE A 4 -53.60 11.76 -22.98
CA PHE A 4 -52.84 11.54 -21.76
C PHE A 4 -51.81 10.42 -21.96
N GLY A 5 -52.18 9.30 -22.61
CA GLY A 5 -51.23 8.20 -22.90
C GLY A 5 -50.11 8.61 -23.86
N LYS A 6 -50.40 9.49 -24.85
CA LYS A 6 -49.35 10.03 -25.75
C LYS A 6 -48.39 10.98 -25.02
N TRP A 7 -48.86 11.73 -24.04
CA TRP A 7 -48.04 12.65 -23.25
C TRP A 7 -47.14 11.87 -22.28
N LEU A 8 -47.70 10.84 -21.63
CA LEU A 8 -46.94 9.92 -20.78
C LEU A 8 -45.84 9.18 -21.57
N GLY A 9 -46.15 8.71 -22.78
CA GLY A 9 -45.17 8.07 -23.67
C GLY A 9 -44.03 9.00 -24.09
N ARG A 10 -44.32 10.29 -24.34
CA ARG A 10 -43.27 11.28 -24.64
C ARG A 10 -42.36 11.59 -23.44
N ILE A 11 -42.93 11.67 -22.25
CA ILE A 11 -42.14 11.87 -21.03
C ILE A 11 -41.24 10.65 -20.81
N LEU A 12 -41.78 9.44 -20.92
CA LEU A 12 -40.99 8.22 -20.76
C LEU A 12 -39.83 8.14 -21.77
N LEU A 13 -40.14 8.48 -23.06
CA LEU A 13 -39.10 8.54 -24.09
C LEU A 13 -38.02 9.59 -23.78
N ALA A 14 -38.41 10.77 -23.30
CA ALA A 14 -37.48 11.83 -22.90
C ALA A 14 -36.60 11.40 -21.72
N LEU A 15 -37.19 10.70 -20.73
CA LEU A 15 -36.43 10.15 -19.60
C LEU A 15 -35.45 9.05 -20.02
N ILE A 16 -35.85 8.16 -20.93
CA ILE A 16 -34.96 7.13 -21.48
C ILE A 16 -33.81 7.78 -22.27
N LEU A 17 -34.11 8.77 -23.13
CA LEU A 17 -33.08 9.50 -23.87
C LEU A 17 -32.12 10.23 -22.93
N ALA A 18 -32.62 10.88 -21.89
CA ALA A 18 -31.80 11.54 -20.86
C ALA A 18 -30.91 10.51 -20.12
N ALA A 19 -31.49 9.36 -19.75
CA ALA A 19 -30.73 8.28 -19.11
C ALA A 19 -29.63 7.71 -20.03
N VAL A 20 -29.90 7.54 -21.32
CA VAL A 20 -28.90 7.10 -22.32
C VAL A 20 -27.78 8.13 -22.46
N VAL A 21 -28.13 9.43 -22.59
CA VAL A 21 -27.15 10.51 -22.69
C VAL A 21 -26.27 10.58 -21.42
N VAL A 22 -26.88 10.53 -20.24
CA VAL A 22 -26.16 10.51 -18.94
C VAL A 22 -25.29 9.25 -18.83
N GLY A 23 -25.82 8.08 -19.19
CA GLY A 23 -25.10 6.82 -19.20
C GLY A 23 -23.90 6.85 -20.14
N PHE A 24 -24.04 7.44 -21.33
CA PHE A 24 -22.91 7.61 -22.26
C PHE A 24 -21.88 8.61 -21.74
N TRP A 25 -22.32 9.71 -21.15
CA TRP A 25 -21.44 10.74 -20.59
C TRP A 25 -20.69 10.22 -19.35
N LYS A 26 -21.35 9.39 -18.53
CA LYS A 26 -20.81 8.80 -17.31
C LYS A 26 -20.26 7.37 -17.52
N ARG A 27 -20.07 6.94 -18.76
CA ARG A 27 -19.69 5.54 -19.08
C ARG A 27 -18.42 5.07 -18.34
N GLU A 28 -17.41 5.92 -18.23
CA GLU A 28 -16.14 5.57 -17.56
C GLU A 28 -16.33 5.41 -16.06
N GLU A 29 -17.11 6.32 -15.43
CA GLU A 29 -17.45 6.19 -14.00
C GLU A 29 -18.27 4.93 -13.73
N LEU A 30 -19.24 4.62 -14.61
CA LEU A 30 -20.05 3.40 -14.51
C LEU A 30 -19.19 2.13 -14.68
N GLN A 31 -18.24 2.15 -15.62
CA GLN A 31 -17.32 1.03 -15.82
C GLN A 31 -16.42 0.84 -14.59
N ARG A 32 -15.86 1.92 -14.02
CA ARG A 32 -15.08 1.85 -12.77
C ARG A 32 -15.92 1.31 -11.61
N LEU A 33 -17.17 1.77 -11.45
CA LEU A 33 -18.06 1.24 -10.41
C LEU A 33 -18.32 -0.26 -10.56
N LEU A 34 -18.52 -0.74 -11.79
CA LEU A 34 -18.70 -2.17 -12.06
C LEU A 34 -17.44 -2.95 -11.77
N ALA A 35 -16.26 -2.42 -12.12
CA ALA A 35 -14.97 -3.02 -11.82
C ALA A 35 -14.73 -3.09 -10.31
N VAL A 36 -14.99 -2.01 -9.56
CA VAL A 36 -14.87 -1.97 -8.09
C VAL A 36 -15.81 -2.96 -7.42
N ASN A 37 -17.07 -3.08 -7.89
CA ASN A 37 -18.03 -4.05 -7.34
C ASN A 37 -17.58 -5.51 -7.51
N SER A 38 -16.80 -5.82 -8.55
CA SER A 38 -16.26 -7.17 -8.77
C SER A 38 -14.80 -7.32 -8.30
N LEU A 39 -14.21 -6.29 -7.71
CA LEU A 39 -12.78 -6.21 -7.40
C LEU A 39 -12.28 -7.41 -6.59
N PHE A 40 -13.06 -7.83 -5.61
CA PHE A 40 -12.74 -8.90 -4.68
C PHE A 40 -13.53 -10.20 -4.94
N SER A 41 -14.19 -10.32 -6.09
CA SER A 41 -14.89 -11.58 -6.41
C SER A 41 -13.90 -12.71 -6.65
N GLU A 42 -14.24 -13.92 -6.24
CA GLU A 42 -13.36 -15.08 -6.29
C GLU A 42 -12.82 -15.36 -7.70
N GLU A 43 -13.67 -15.20 -8.69
CA GLU A 43 -13.34 -15.49 -10.09
C GLU A 43 -12.45 -14.42 -10.74
N LYS A 44 -12.39 -13.20 -10.17
CA LYS A 44 -11.74 -12.05 -10.81
C LYS A 44 -10.62 -11.42 -9.99
N ILE A 45 -10.52 -11.71 -8.71
CA ILE A 45 -9.60 -11.01 -7.80
C ILE A 45 -8.15 -11.08 -8.29
N VAL A 46 -7.71 -12.21 -8.84
CA VAL A 46 -6.34 -12.36 -9.36
C VAL A 46 -6.09 -11.45 -10.55
N GLU A 47 -7.00 -11.45 -11.54
CA GLU A 47 -6.94 -10.59 -12.72
C GLU A 47 -7.07 -9.11 -12.35
N ASN A 48 -8.05 -8.78 -11.50
CA ASN A 48 -8.30 -7.41 -11.05
C ASN A 48 -7.09 -6.81 -10.34
N PHE A 49 -6.36 -7.60 -9.55
CA PHE A 49 -5.15 -7.15 -8.83
C PHE A 49 -3.95 -6.85 -9.75
N SER A 50 -4.01 -7.27 -11.01
CA SER A 50 -3.06 -6.86 -12.06
C SER A 50 -3.57 -5.67 -12.88
N ASN A 51 -4.87 -5.33 -12.81
CA ASN A 51 -5.53 -4.34 -13.68
C ASN A 51 -6.29 -3.29 -12.85
N MET A 52 -5.65 -2.73 -11.82
CA MET A 52 -6.27 -1.76 -10.92
C MET A 52 -6.68 -0.44 -11.63
N ASP A 53 -6.03 -0.11 -12.73
CA ASP A 53 -6.36 1.03 -13.62
C ASP A 53 -7.70 0.88 -14.35
N ALA A 54 -8.26 -0.33 -14.41
CA ALA A 54 -9.64 -0.54 -14.88
C ALA A 54 -10.69 -0.12 -13.82
N ALA A 55 -10.33 -0.17 -12.52
CA ALA A 55 -11.24 0.09 -11.41
C ALA A 55 -11.06 1.50 -10.79
N PHE A 56 -9.89 2.11 -10.94
CA PHE A 56 -9.54 3.38 -10.30
C PHE A 56 -8.84 4.33 -11.26
N LEU A 57 -8.85 5.62 -10.91
CA LEU A 57 -7.97 6.60 -11.53
C LEU A 57 -6.53 6.30 -11.12
N THR A 58 -5.60 6.45 -12.04
CA THR A 58 -4.17 6.21 -11.79
C THR A 58 -3.30 7.28 -12.40
N THR A 59 -2.11 7.46 -11.83
CA THR A 59 -1.01 8.21 -12.45
C THR A 59 0.14 7.25 -12.76
N PRO A 60 0.81 7.37 -13.93
CA PRO A 60 1.95 6.53 -14.22
C PRO A 60 3.12 6.83 -13.29
N LEU A 61 3.85 5.79 -12.93
CA LEU A 61 5.13 5.84 -12.24
C LEU A 61 6.21 5.39 -13.22
N SER A 62 6.77 6.33 -13.95
CA SER A 62 7.82 6.01 -14.91
C SER A 62 9.10 5.58 -14.19
N ARG A 63 9.69 4.48 -14.68
CA ARG A 63 11.03 4.03 -14.27
C ARG A 63 12.16 4.96 -14.78
N GLY A 64 11.83 5.87 -15.69
CA GLY A 64 12.79 6.72 -16.37
C GLY A 64 13.58 5.96 -17.46
N ASP A 65 14.50 6.69 -18.10
CA ASP A 65 15.33 6.19 -19.22
C ASP A 65 16.64 5.53 -18.76
N GLY A 66 16.85 5.43 -17.44
CA GLY A 66 18.04 4.82 -16.85
C GLY A 66 18.11 3.30 -17.13
N PRO A 67 19.29 2.69 -16.95
CA PRO A 67 19.44 1.25 -17.08
C PRO A 67 18.59 0.52 -16.03
N THR A 68 18.05 -0.63 -16.40
CA THR A 68 17.43 -1.54 -15.45
C THR A 68 18.50 -2.15 -14.54
N SER A 69 18.26 -2.11 -13.24
CA SER A 69 19.14 -2.78 -12.28
C SER A 69 18.93 -4.29 -12.33
N GLU A 70 20.01 -5.01 -12.55
CA GLU A 70 19.95 -6.46 -12.63
C GLU A 70 19.74 -7.09 -11.24
N LEU A 71 18.83 -8.06 -11.15
CA LEU A 71 18.70 -8.96 -10.02
C LEU A 71 19.39 -10.27 -10.34
N ALA A 72 20.57 -10.49 -9.76
CA ALA A 72 21.36 -11.68 -10.02
C ALA A 72 20.70 -12.95 -9.43
N TYR A 73 20.80 -14.06 -10.13
CA TYR A 73 20.40 -15.36 -9.61
C TYR A 73 21.54 -16.02 -8.84
N GLY A 74 21.19 -16.68 -7.72
CA GLY A 74 22.08 -17.54 -6.95
C GLY A 74 21.85 -19.02 -7.24
N ALA A 75 22.35 -19.90 -6.36
CA ALA A 75 22.03 -21.31 -6.43
C ALA A 75 20.53 -21.54 -6.15
N GLU A 76 19.93 -22.47 -6.86
CA GLU A 76 18.53 -22.86 -6.64
C GLU A 76 18.28 -23.25 -5.18
N PHE A 77 17.07 -22.96 -4.72
CA PHE A 77 16.63 -23.23 -3.38
C PHE A 77 15.35 -24.07 -3.40
N GLU A 78 15.41 -25.22 -2.77
CA GLU A 78 14.22 -26.05 -2.58
C GLU A 78 13.39 -25.53 -1.41
N LEU A 79 12.14 -25.24 -1.66
CA LEU A 79 11.21 -24.77 -0.64
C LEU A 79 11.11 -25.75 0.53
N PRO A 80 11.01 -25.28 1.79
CA PRO A 80 10.78 -26.16 2.93
C PRO A 80 9.41 -26.84 2.86
N GLU A 81 9.31 -27.96 3.56
CA GLU A 81 8.06 -28.71 3.69
C GLU A 81 6.90 -27.81 4.16
N GLY A 82 5.75 -27.96 3.52
CA GLY A 82 4.55 -27.18 3.78
C GLY A 82 4.41 -25.91 2.96
N MET A 83 5.48 -25.46 2.24
CA MET A 83 5.38 -24.25 1.41
C MET A 83 4.46 -24.42 0.20
N GLU A 84 4.40 -25.61 -0.42
CA GLU A 84 3.50 -25.86 -1.56
C GLU A 84 2.03 -25.72 -1.13
N SER A 85 1.66 -26.35 -0.02
CA SER A 85 0.29 -26.20 0.53
C SER A 85 0.00 -24.78 0.99
N TRP A 86 0.98 -24.09 1.58
CA TRP A 86 0.84 -22.67 1.93
C TRP A 86 0.60 -21.79 0.70
N ILE A 87 1.31 -22.01 -0.40
CA ILE A 87 1.12 -21.28 -1.68
C ILE A 87 -0.32 -21.47 -2.17
N GLU A 88 -0.83 -22.67 -2.16
CA GLU A 88 -2.19 -23.02 -2.60
C GLU A 88 -3.24 -22.41 -1.66
N ASP A 89 -3.12 -22.66 -0.35
CA ASP A 89 -4.09 -22.25 0.69
C ASP A 89 -4.19 -20.72 0.82
N ARG A 90 -3.09 -20.00 0.57
CA ARG A 90 -3.01 -18.52 0.64
C ARG A 90 -3.20 -17.84 -0.70
N ALA A 91 -3.60 -18.58 -1.73
CA ALA A 91 -3.80 -18.06 -3.08
C ALA A 91 -2.66 -17.13 -3.50
N VAL A 92 -1.41 -17.59 -3.31
CA VAL A 92 -0.20 -16.87 -3.70
C VAL A 92 -0.19 -16.72 -5.22
N THR A 93 0.09 -15.52 -5.70
CA THR A 93 0.17 -15.22 -7.14
C THR A 93 1.60 -15.06 -7.62
N SER A 94 2.51 -14.71 -6.72
CA SER A 94 3.96 -14.75 -6.97
C SER A 94 4.72 -14.95 -5.66
N LEU A 95 5.85 -15.64 -5.74
CA LEU A 95 6.80 -15.81 -4.64
C LEU A 95 8.21 -15.62 -5.19
N LEU A 96 8.94 -14.62 -4.64
CA LEU A 96 10.33 -14.37 -4.94
C LEU A 96 11.12 -14.33 -3.63
N ILE A 97 12.18 -15.15 -3.54
CA ILE A 97 13.03 -15.27 -2.36
C ILE A 97 14.44 -14.87 -2.75
N MET A 98 15.00 -13.93 -1.99
CA MET A 98 16.39 -13.50 -2.16
C MET A 98 17.22 -13.84 -0.92
N LYS A 99 18.48 -14.17 -1.14
CA LYS A 99 19.52 -14.37 -0.13
C LYS A 99 20.77 -13.63 -0.55
N ASP A 100 21.26 -12.74 0.33
CA ASP A 100 22.46 -11.94 0.09
C ASP A 100 22.45 -11.22 -1.29
N GLY A 101 21.30 -10.62 -1.62
CA GLY A 101 21.08 -9.86 -2.86
C GLY A 101 20.91 -10.71 -4.13
N LYS A 102 20.76 -12.04 -4.02
CA LYS A 102 20.56 -12.93 -5.17
C LYS A 102 19.25 -13.67 -5.07
N ILE A 103 18.54 -13.77 -6.20
CA ILE A 103 17.31 -14.57 -6.31
C ILE A 103 17.69 -16.05 -6.14
N ARG A 104 17.03 -16.72 -5.20
CA ARG A 104 17.20 -18.13 -4.90
C ARG A 104 15.97 -18.96 -5.31
N PHE A 105 14.81 -18.28 -5.39
CA PHE A 105 13.56 -18.86 -5.85
C PHE A 105 12.69 -17.76 -6.47
N GLU A 106 12.02 -18.06 -7.58
CA GLU A 106 11.07 -17.16 -8.21
C GLU A 106 10.05 -17.98 -9.01
N GLU A 107 8.78 -17.92 -8.60
CA GLU A 107 7.68 -18.56 -9.31
C GLU A 107 6.41 -17.72 -9.27
N TYR A 108 5.55 -17.94 -10.26
CA TYR A 108 4.30 -17.25 -10.49
C TYR A 108 3.16 -18.25 -10.61
N TYR A 109 2.02 -17.93 -9.98
CA TYR A 109 0.90 -18.86 -9.83
C TYR A 109 -0.41 -18.20 -10.27
N LEU A 110 -1.47 -19.02 -10.38
CA LEU A 110 -2.83 -18.59 -10.68
C LEU A 110 -2.94 -17.73 -11.96
N GLY A 111 -2.08 -17.99 -12.95
CA GLY A 111 -2.07 -17.25 -14.22
C GLY A 111 -1.35 -15.91 -14.19
N THR A 112 -0.71 -15.55 -13.07
CA THR A 112 0.13 -14.34 -12.96
C THR A 112 1.44 -14.57 -13.72
N ALA A 113 1.92 -13.55 -14.44
CA ALA A 113 3.17 -13.56 -15.19
C ALA A 113 4.22 -12.62 -14.57
N PRO A 114 5.53 -12.80 -14.88
CA PRO A 114 6.61 -11.93 -14.38
C PRO A 114 6.42 -10.45 -14.69
N ASP A 115 5.81 -10.15 -15.82
CA ASP A 115 5.56 -8.79 -16.30
C ASP A 115 4.28 -8.14 -15.73
N ASP A 116 3.48 -8.89 -14.98
CA ASP A 116 2.24 -8.39 -14.42
C ASP A 116 2.53 -7.43 -13.26
N ARG A 117 1.94 -6.25 -13.32
CA ARG A 117 1.90 -5.35 -12.16
C ARG A 117 0.92 -5.93 -11.14
N ARG A 118 1.29 -5.91 -9.88
CA ARG A 118 0.44 -6.36 -8.78
C ARG A 118 0.21 -5.21 -7.82
N ILE A 119 -1.02 -5.09 -7.34
CA ILE A 119 -1.36 -4.09 -6.31
C ILE A 119 -0.59 -4.37 -5.01
N SER A 120 0.03 -3.33 -4.46
CA SER A 120 0.79 -3.42 -3.21
C SER A 120 -0.09 -3.55 -1.98
N TRP A 121 -1.32 -3.03 -2.08
CA TRP A 121 -2.07 -2.66 -0.88
C TRP A 121 -1.15 -1.96 0.13
N SER A 122 -1.25 -2.29 1.41
CA SER A 122 -0.55 -1.55 2.45
C SER A 122 0.98 -1.61 2.44
N ILE A 123 1.61 -2.38 1.54
CA ILE A 123 3.06 -2.25 1.30
C ILE A 123 3.42 -0.84 0.83
N ALA A 124 2.50 -0.12 0.15
CA ALA A 124 2.70 1.28 -0.24
C ALA A 124 3.06 2.19 0.93
N LYS A 125 2.60 1.88 2.15
CA LYS A 125 2.92 2.61 3.38
C LYS A 125 4.41 2.60 3.68
N SER A 126 5.07 1.46 3.44
CA SER A 126 6.51 1.31 3.63
C SER A 126 7.33 2.11 2.60
N TYR A 127 6.85 2.21 1.36
CA TYR A 127 7.42 3.12 0.36
C TYR A 127 7.30 4.58 0.78
N LEU A 128 6.15 4.97 1.32
CA LEU A 128 5.93 6.33 1.81
C LEU A 128 6.85 6.64 3.00
N SER A 129 7.05 5.69 3.92
CA SER A 129 8.01 5.81 5.02
C SER A 129 9.42 6.04 4.50
N ALA A 130 9.88 5.26 3.53
CA ALA A 130 11.20 5.44 2.93
C ALA A 130 11.36 6.83 2.30
N LEU A 131 10.37 7.29 1.54
CA LEU A 131 10.34 8.64 0.97
C LEU A 131 10.37 9.71 2.07
N PHE A 132 9.60 9.53 3.13
CA PHE A 132 9.57 10.44 4.27
C PHE A 132 10.96 10.61 4.89
N GLY A 133 11.69 9.51 5.10
CA GLY A 133 13.05 9.53 5.63
C GLY A 133 14.05 10.30 4.76
N ILE A 134 13.92 10.18 3.43
CA ILE A 134 14.73 10.96 2.49
C ILE A 134 14.45 12.46 2.67
N LEU A 135 13.17 12.84 2.73
CA LEU A 135 12.75 14.23 2.83
C LEU A 135 13.11 14.87 4.17
N MET A 136 13.09 14.10 5.26
CA MET A 136 13.62 14.53 6.55
C MET A 136 15.13 14.80 6.47
N ASN A 137 15.90 13.90 5.89
CA ASN A 137 17.34 14.06 5.72
C ASN A 137 17.70 15.26 4.82
N GLU A 138 16.86 15.59 3.86
CA GLU A 138 16.99 16.78 3.01
C GLU A 138 16.54 18.08 3.71
N GLY A 139 15.97 18.00 4.91
CA GLY A 139 15.52 19.15 5.70
C GLY A 139 14.17 19.73 5.27
N ALA A 140 13.41 19.03 4.42
CA ALA A 140 12.07 19.48 4.04
C ALA A 140 11.08 19.37 5.23
N ILE A 141 11.31 18.43 6.13
CA ILE A 141 10.57 18.23 7.37
C ILE A 141 11.59 18.30 8.52
N THR A 142 11.32 19.11 9.54
CA THR A 142 12.31 19.46 10.55
C THR A 142 12.30 18.56 11.78
N SER A 143 11.15 18.06 12.17
CA SER A 143 11.00 17.20 13.36
C SER A 143 9.85 16.21 13.21
N LEU A 144 10.01 15.01 13.75
CA LEU A 144 8.91 14.05 13.93
C LEU A 144 7.90 14.53 14.98
N ASP A 145 8.30 15.43 15.84
CA ASP A 145 7.44 15.97 16.90
C ASP A 145 6.66 17.22 16.47
N ASP A 146 6.87 17.67 15.21
CA ASP A 146 6.07 18.72 14.61
C ASP A 146 4.59 18.26 14.48
N PRO A 147 3.61 19.13 14.79
CA PRO A 147 2.20 18.81 14.57
C PRO A 147 1.91 18.69 13.07
N VAL A 148 1.10 17.69 12.67
CA VAL A 148 0.77 17.47 11.25
C VAL A 148 0.09 18.68 10.62
N VAL A 149 -0.67 19.45 11.38
CA VAL A 149 -1.35 20.67 10.90
C VAL A 149 -0.39 21.81 10.50
N GLN A 150 0.87 21.74 10.89
CA GLN A 150 1.90 22.69 10.44
C GLN A 150 2.13 22.57 8.94
N TYR A 151 2.14 21.35 8.41
CA TYR A 151 2.35 21.04 7.00
C TYR A 151 1.04 20.80 6.25
N ALA A 152 0.02 20.31 6.94
CA ALA A 152 -1.31 19.99 6.41
C ALA A 152 -2.41 20.84 7.09
N PRO A 153 -2.48 22.17 6.81
CA PRO A 153 -3.39 23.07 7.51
C PRO A 153 -4.88 22.77 7.30
N LYS A 154 -5.22 21.99 6.29
CA LYS A 154 -6.59 21.50 6.06
C LYS A 154 -7.10 20.63 7.19
N LEU A 155 -6.21 20.01 7.97
CA LEU A 155 -6.55 19.18 9.15
C LEU A 155 -6.85 19.97 10.43
N LYS A 156 -6.77 21.31 10.41
CA LYS A 156 -7.17 22.11 11.57
C LYS A 156 -8.65 21.91 11.87
N GLY A 157 -8.97 21.70 13.15
CA GLY A 157 -10.32 21.41 13.60
C GLY A 157 -10.77 19.96 13.37
N SER A 158 -9.94 19.08 12.83
CA SER A 158 -10.20 17.64 12.73
C SER A 158 -9.63 16.87 13.92
N ALA A 159 -9.89 15.58 13.98
CA ALA A 159 -9.29 14.67 14.98
C ALA A 159 -7.75 14.63 14.94
N TYR A 160 -7.13 15.11 13.87
CA TYR A 160 -5.66 15.18 13.72
C TYR A 160 -5.03 16.47 14.27
N GLU A 161 -5.79 17.43 14.76
CA GLU A 161 -5.30 18.78 15.09
C GLU A 161 -4.08 18.79 16.03
N THR A 162 -4.06 17.88 16.99
CA THR A 162 -3.00 17.78 18.01
C THR A 162 -2.00 16.65 17.76
N ALA A 163 -2.19 15.86 16.71
CA ALA A 163 -1.31 14.74 16.40
C ALA A 163 0.03 15.23 15.84
N THR A 164 1.13 14.63 16.30
CA THR A 164 2.46 14.83 15.72
C THR A 164 2.68 13.86 14.56
N ILE A 165 3.66 14.17 13.72
CA ILE A 165 4.10 13.30 12.63
C ILE A 165 4.48 11.92 13.18
N ARG A 166 5.20 11.87 14.30
CA ARG A 166 5.57 10.61 14.99
C ARG A 166 4.35 9.76 15.36
N ASN A 167 3.32 10.39 15.90
CA ASN A 167 2.09 9.68 16.28
C ASN A 167 1.45 9.03 15.05
N VAL A 168 1.37 9.76 13.96
CA VAL A 168 0.72 9.29 12.72
C VAL A 168 1.57 8.22 12.00
N LEU A 169 2.90 8.38 11.94
CA LEU A 169 3.79 7.34 11.39
C LEU A 169 3.69 6.03 12.18
N ASN A 170 3.49 6.10 13.48
CA ASN A 170 3.34 4.96 14.38
C ASN A 170 1.91 4.38 14.44
N MET A 171 0.96 4.86 13.64
CA MET A 171 -0.45 4.44 13.77
C MET A 171 -0.98 4.64 15.20
N ALA A 172 -0.59 5.73 15.83
CA ALA A 172 -0.99 6.12 17.18
C ALA A 172 -1.61 7.54 17.19
N SER A 173 -2.29 7.92 16.12
CA SER A 173 -2.99 9.20 16.01
C SER A 173 -4.13 9.33 17.01
N GLY A 174 -4.70 8.21 17.45
CA GLY A 174 -5.89 8.16 18.31
C GLY A 174 -7.20 8.45 17.57
N VAL A 175 -7.16 8.64 16.25
CA VAL A 175 -8.33 8.97 15.43
C VAL A 175 -9.23 7.74 15.27
N THR A 176 -10.53 7.91 15.48
CA THR A 176 -11.51 6.85 15.26
C THR A 176 -11.66 6.60 13.77
N PHE A 177 -11.34 5.37 13.34
CA PHE A 177 -11.45 4.92 11.96
C PHE A 177 -11.71 3.42 11.94
N ASP A 178 -12.79 3.01 11.30
CA ASP A 178 -13.18 1.61 11.19
C ASP A 178 -12.47 0.93 10.01
N GLU A 179 -11.57 0.00 10.33
CA GLU A 179 -10.80 -0.83 9.38
C GLU A 179 -11.49 -2.17 9.06
N ASP A 180 -12.79 -2.32 9.28
CA ASP A 180 -13.47 -3.56 8.90
C ASP A 180 -13.68 -3.65 7.39
N TYR A 181 -12.79 -4.34 6.70
CA TYR A 181 -12.84 -4.53 5.25
C TYR A 181 -14.06 -5.32 4.77
N LEU A 182 -14.77 -6.01 5.68
CA LEU A 182 -15.96 -6.80 5.37
C LEU A 182 -17.26 -6.03 5.61
N ASP A 183 -17.23 -4.95 6.40
CA ASP A 183 -18.39 -4.07 6.58
C ASP A 183 -18.42 -3.00 5.48
N PHE A 184 -19.47 -3.04 4.65
CA PHE A 184 -19.70 -2.05 3.61
C PHE A 184 -19.70 -0.60 4.12
N ASN A 185 -20.14 -0.36 5.35
CA ASN A 185 -20.27 0.97 5.94
C ASN A 185 -19.03 1.43 6.72
N SER A 186 -18.04 0.58 6.90
CA SER A 186 -16.79 0.94 7.55
C SER A 186 -16.09 2.12 6.87
N ASP A 187 -15.24 2.84 7.60
CA ASP A 187 -14.54 4.01 7.08
C ASP A 187 -13.58 3.64 5.96
N ILE A 188 -12.89 2.50 6.06
CA ILE A 188 -11.99 2.03 5.00
C ILE A 188 -12.75 1.78 3.69
N ASN A 189 -13.94 1.18 3.73
CA ASN A 189 -14.75 0.93 2.55
C ASN A 189 -15.45 2.21 2.04
N ARG A 190 -15.84 3.13 2.92
CA ARG A 190 -16.32 4.48 2.54
C ARG A 190 -15.23 5.26 1.80
N MET A 191 -14.01 5.26 2.34
CA MET A 191 -12.84 5.89 1.72
C MET A 191 -12.53 5.28 0.34
N GLY A 192 -12.55 3.94 0.22
CA GLY A 192 -12.38 3.25 -1.06
C GLY A 192 -13.39 3.69 -2.12
N ARG A 193 -14.67 3.89 -1.72
CA ARG A 193 -15.70 4.44 -2.62
C ARG A 193 -15.45 5.90 -3.00
N VAL A 194 -14.94 6.72 -2.08
CA VAL A 194 -14.53 8.12 -2.39
C VAL A 194 -13.49 8.12 -3.51
N VAL A 195 -12.45 7.27 -3.41
CA VAL A 195 -11.42 7.14 -4.44
C VAL A 195 -12.00 6.64 -5.76
N ALA A 196 -12.82 5.59 -5.74
CA ALA A 196 -13.43 5.00 -6.94
C ALA A 196 -14.34 5.98 -7.69
N LEU A 197 -15.02 6.85 -6.95
CA LEU A 197 -15.94 7.87 -7.50
C LEU A 197 -15.22 9.17 -7.88
N GLY A 198 -13.91 9.27 -7.67
CA GLY A 198 -13.15 10.48 -7.96
C GLY A 198 -13.40 11.61 -6.96
N GLY A 199 -13.71 11.29 -5.71
CA GLY A 199 -13.75 12.25 -4.61
C GLY A 199 -12.34 12.55 -4.07
N GLU A 200 -12.25 13.42 -3.08
CA GLU A 200 -10.99 13.93 -2.51
C GLU A 200 -10.66 13.26 -1.18
N LEU A 201 -9.48 12.68 -1.07
CA LEU A 201 -9.00 12.04 0.17
C LEU A 201 -8.65 13.06 1.25
N ASP A 202 -8.16 14.24 0.88
CA ASP A 202 -7.87 15.30 1.84
C ASP A 202 -9.13 15.79 2.58
N GLU A 203 -10.25 15.91 1.85
CA GLU A 203 -11.55 16.24 2.44
C GLU A 203 -12.03 15.12 3.36
N PHE A 204 -11.85 13.86 2.94
CA PHE A 204 -12.20 12.72 3.77
C PHE A 204 -11.44 12.72 5.09
N ALA A 205 -10.12 12.93 5.06
CA ALA A 205 -9.28 12.99 6.27
C ALA A 205 -9.66 14.18 7.18
N ALA A 206 -9.90 15.35 6.59
CA ALA A 206 -10.30 16.56 7.33
C ALA A 206 -11.70 16.45 7.96
N ALA A 207 -12.56 15.59 7.42
CA ALA A 207 -13.91 15.38 7.96
C ALA A 207 -13.96 14.44 9.18
N LEU A 208 -12.86 13.75 9.53
CA LEU A 208 -12.78 12.91 10.72
C LEU A 208 -12.70 13.77 11.98
N GLN A 209 -13.68 13.66 12.88
CA GLN A 209 -13.81 14.50 14.07
C GLN A 209 -13.60 13.74 15.37
N ASP A 210 -13.79 12.41 15.35
CA ASP A 210 -13.80 11.59 16.54
C ASP A 210 -12.44 10.95 16.81
N SER A 211 -12.08 10.89 18.10
CA SER A 211 -10.88 10.22 18.59
C SER A 211 -11.25 9.23 19.69
N PHE A 212 -10.64 8.05 19.68
CA PHE A 212 -10.81 7.03 20.72
C PHE A 212 -9.74 7.13 21.82
N ALA A 213 -8.61 7.81 21.54
CA ALA A 213 -7.52 8.04 22.47
C ALA A 213 -6.81 9.37 22.14
N LYS A 214 -5.95 9.85 23.03
CA LYS A 214 -5.04 10.96 22.70
C LYS A 214 -3.92 10.48 21.79
N PRO A 215 -3.40 11.36 20.90
CA PRO A 215 -2.26 11.02 20.06
C PRO A 215 -1.06 10.51 20.87
N GLY A 216 -0.51 9.38 20.47
CA GLY A 216 0.64 8.74 21.11
C GLY A 216 0.32 7.78 22.26
N GLU A 217 -0.93 7.71 22.74
CA GLU A 217 -1.28 6.85 23.89
C GLU A 217 -1.55 5.40 23.51
N THR A 218 -2.16 5.17 22.37
CA THR A 218 -2.63 3.82 21.98
C THR A 218 -2.37 3.56 20.50
N TRP A 219 -1.81 2.40 20.20
CA TRP A 219 -1.67 1.93 18.84
C TRP A 219 -2.97 1.32 18.33
N GLN A 220 -3.38 1.74 17.17
CA GLN A 220 -4.41 1.08 16.37
C GLN A 220 -4.08 1.26 14.90
N TYR A 221 -4.16 0.19 14.11
CA TYR A 221 -3.93 0.30 12.67
C TYR A 221 -5.04 1.15 12.04
N VAL A 222 -4.66 2.30 11.50
CA VAL A 222 -5.55 3.32 10.91
C VAL A 222 -4.99 3.72 9.56
N SER A 223 -5.53 3.14 8.47
CA SER A 223 -4.97 3.33 7.12
C SER A 223 -4.91 4.78 6.67
N ILE A 224 -5.89 5.60 7.06
CA ILE A 224 -5.93 7.02 6.69
C ILE A 224 -4.78 7.83 7.31
N ASP A 225 -4.15 7.37 8.39
CA ASP A 225 -2.93 7.98 8.95
C ASP A 225 -1.83 8.10 7.89
N THR A 226 -1.69 7.11 7.03
CA THR A 226 -0.70 7.16 5.94
C THR A 226 -1.03 8.24 4.92
N HIS A 227 -2.31 8.48 4.62
CA HIS A 227 -2.69 9.60 3.76
C HIS A 227 -2.30 10.94 4.40
N VAL A 228 -2.47 11.09 5.71
CA VAL A 228 -2.05 12.29 6.46
C VAL A 228 -0.53 12.51 6.33
N ILE A 229 0.29 11.47 6.39
CA ILE A 229 1.73 11.59 6.08
C ILE A 229 1.94 12.06 4.62
N GLY A 230 1.15 11.58 3.68
CA GLY A 230 1.15 12.10 2.31
C GLY A 230 0.77 13.59 2.21
N MET A 231 -0.19 14.07 3.03
CA MET A 231 -0.51 15.49 3.15
C MET A 231 0.67 16.30 3.71
N VAL A 232 1.34 15.78 4.75
CA VAL A 232 2.54 16.40 5.34
C VAL A 232 3.64 16.55 4.28
N ILE A 233 3.95 15.47 3.53
CA ILE A 233 4.95 15.50 2.44
C ILE A 233 4.61 16.57 1.41
N ARG A 234 3.36 16.60 0.93
CA ARG A 234 2.92 17.60 -0.05
C ARG A 234 2.99 19.04 0.48
N GLY A 235 2.61 19.23 1.74
CA GLY A 235 2.67 20.54 2.38
C GLY A 235 4.10 21.03 2.62
N ALA A 236 5.01 20.14 2.98
CA ALA A 236 6.43 20.44 3.21
C ALA A 236 7.19 20.76 1.92
N THR A 237 6.84 20.09 0.81
CA THR A 237 7.61 20.13 -0.43
C THR A 237 6.92 20.91 -1.55
N GLY A 238 5.61 21.12 -1.47
CA GLY A 238 4.79 21.65 -2.58
C GLY A 238 4.66 20.67 -3.77
N ARG A 239 5.07 19.39 -3.61
CA ARG A 239 5.19 18.40 -4.69
C ARG A 239 4.36 17.14 -4.41
N GLY A 240 3.93 16.46 -5.47
CA GLY A 240 3.15 15.23 -5.37
C GLY A 240 3.99 14.03 -4.89
N VAL A 241 3.36 13.13 -4.11
CA VAL A 241 4.03 11.90 -3.62
C VAL A 241 4.52 11.03 -4.77
N ALA A 242 3.72 10.85 -5.84
CA ALA A 242 4.11 10.06 -7.01
C ALA A 242 5.35 10.64 -7.71
N GLU A 243 5.41 11.96 -7.89
CA GLU A 243 6.54 12.68 -8.47
C GLU A 243 7.83 12.47 -7.65
N LEU A 244 7.72 12.65 -6.32
CA LEU A 244 8.84 12.47 -5.41
C LEU A 244 9.33 11.02 -5.35
N LEU A 245 8.42 10.03 -5.39
CA LEU A 245 8.78 8.62 -5.47
C LEU A 245 9.54 8.30 -6.76
N MET A 246 9.10 8.83 -7.91
CA MET A 246 9.80 8.62 -9.18
C MET A 246 11.23 9.18 -9.13
N GLU A 247 11.40 10.40 -8.63
CA GLU A 247 12.72 11.05 -8.57
C GLU A 247 13.66 10.38 -7.57
N LYS A 248 13.16 10.10 -6.35
CA LYS A 248 14.03 9.78 -5.22
C LYS A 248 14.20 8.29 -4.97
N ILE A 249 13.29 7.45 -5.43
CA ILE A 249 13.32 6.00 -5.19
C ILE A 249 13.30 5.23 -6.50
N ILE A 250 12.27 5.39 -7.33
CA ILE A 250 12.03 4.56 -8.52
C ILE A 250 13.17 4.72 -9.54
N GLY A 251 13.51 5.95 -9.91
CA GLY A 251 14.60 6.22 -10.83
C GLY A 251 15.95 5.70 -10.35
N PRO A 252 16.37 6.02 -9.10
CA PRO A 252 17.61 5.47 -8.52
C PRO A 252 17.67 3.94 -8.42
N LEU A 253 16.54 3.26 -8.19
CA LEU A 253 16.46 1.81 -8.15
C LEU A 253 16.60 1.15 -9.52
N GLY A 254 16.29 1.84 -10.62
CA GLY A 254 16.33 1.29 -11.96
C GLY A 254 15.37 0.13 -12.14
N LEU A 255 14.07 0.40 -11.93
CA LEU A 255 13.02 -0.61 -12.05
C LEU A 255 13.00 -1.23 -13.46
N GLU A 256 12.41 -2.41 -13.58
CA GLU A 256 12.28 -3.16 -14.83
C GLU A 256 11.13 -2.62 -15.68
N ARG A 257 10.01 -2.24 -15.03
CA ARG A 257 8.79 -1.77 -15.69
C ARG A 257 8.28 -0.48 -15.07
N ASP A 258 7.55 0.29 -15.87
CA ASP A 258 6.75 1.38 -15.37
C ASP A 258 5.64 0.83 -14.48
N GLY A 259 5.46 1.44 -13.31
CA GLY A 259 4.34 1.18 -12.43
C GLY A 259 3.19 2.14 -12.65
N ASN A 260 2.21 2.09 -11.77
CA ASN A 260 1.22 3.14 -11.60
C ASN A 260 0.83 3.30 -10.13
N TYR A 261 0.29 4.46 -9.80
CA TYR A 261 -0.27 4.77 -8.51
C TYR A 261 -1.74 5.09 -8.65
N ILE A 262 -2.60 4.43 -7.88
CA ILE A 262 -4.01 4.82 -7.74
C ILE A 262 -4.07 6.24 -7.20
N THR A 263 -4.99 7.07 -7.73
CA THR A 263 -5.20 8.44 -7.29
C THR A 263 -6.66 8.69 -6.96
N ASP A 264 -6.89 9.72 -6.17
CA ASP A 264 -8.23 10.30 -6.03
C ASP A 264 -8.59 11.17 -7.25
N GLY A 265 -9.75 11.82 -7.21
CA GLY A 265 -10.26 12.65 -8.31
C GLY A 265 -9.44 13.91 -8.60
N THR A 266 -8.58 14.34 -7.70
CA THR A 266 -7.68 15.50 -7.86
C THR A 266 -6.26 15.10 -8.26
N GLY A 267 -6.00 13.79 -8.45
CA GLY A 267 -4.70 13.25 -8.80
C GLY A 267 -3.77 13.02 -7.59
N VAL A 268 -4.30 13.12 -6.38
CA VAL A 268 -3.56 12.82 -5.17
C VAL A 268 -3.40 11.31 -5.03
N ALA A 269 -2.16 10.86 -4.80
CA ALA A 269 -1.83 9.46 -4.68
C ALA A 269 -2.54 8.80 -3.48
N PHE A 270 -3.14 7.63 -3.71
CA PHE A 270 -3.68 6.75 -2.68
C PHE A 270 -2.51 6.11 -1.91
N ALA A 271 -1.81 6.94 -1.12
CA ALA A 271 -0.52 6.63 -0.52
C ALA A 271 -0.54 5.40 0.39
N LEU A 272 -1.70 5.07 0.93
CA LEU A 272 -1.87 3.96 1.88
C LEU A 272 -1.99 2.57 1.23
N GLY A 273 -2.11 2.50 -0.13
CA GLY A 273 -2.35 1.18 -0.74
C GLY A 273 -2.37 1.13 -2.27
N GLY A 274 -1.97 2.18 -2.96
CA GLY A 274 -2.23 2.35 -4.39
C GLY A 274 -1.10 2.01 -5.36
N LEU A 275 0.06 1.53 -4.91
CA LEU A 275 1.19 1.18 -5.78
C LEU A 275 0.93 -0.11 -6.56
N ASN A 276 1.35 -0.12 -7.82
CA ASN A 276 1.28 -1.29 -8.69
C ASN A 276 2.62 -1.46 -9.40
N PHE A 277 3.37 -2.50 -9.00
CA PHE A 277 4.65 -2.87 -9.57
C PHE A 277 4.72 -4.36 -9.87
N THR A 278 5.72 -4.79 -10.65
CA THR A 278 6.05 -6.21 -10.81
C THR A 278 6.65 -6.78 -9.51
N THR A 279 6.59 -8.08 -9.34
CA THR A 279 7.20 -8.76 -8.18
C THR A 279 8.69 -8.46 -8.07
N ARG A 280 9.41 -8.43 -9.20
CA ARG A 280 10.84 -8.08 -9.24
C ARG A 280 11.11 -6.64 -8.86
N ASP A 281 10.20 -5.71 -9.19
CA ASP A 281 10.36 -4.31 -8.81
C ASP A 281 10.07 -4.08 -7.32
N TYR A 282 9.15 -4.84 -6.73
CA TYR A 282 9.05 -4.93 -5.27
C TYR A 282 10.32 -5.49 -4.63
N ALA A 283 10.95 -6.49 -5.26
CA ALA A 283 12.21 -7.07 -4.77
C ALA A 283 13.37 -6.07 -4.83
N ARG A 284 13.45 -5.20 -5.85
CA ARG A 284 14.47 -4.12 -5.92
C ARG A 284 14.34 -3.14 -4.74
N PHE A 285 13.11 -2.73 -4.45
CA PHE A 285 12.85 -1.91 -3.26
C PHE A 285 13.21 -2.67 -1.97
N GLY A 286 12.77 -3.93 -1.85
CA GLY A 286 13.10 -4.76 -0.70
C GLY A 286 14.60 -4.96 -0.51
N GLN A 287 15.36 -5.17 -1.59
CA GLN A 287 16.82 -5.29 -1.53
C GLN A 287 17.47 -4.00 -1.01
N MET A 288 16.99 -2.84 -1.44
CA MET A 288 17.45 -1.56 -0.91
C MET A 288 17.22 -1.45 0.60
N ILE A 289 16.02 -1.81 1.07
CA ILE A 289 15.69 -1.79 2.51
C ILE A 289 16.56 -2.80 3.28
N LEU A 290 16.72 -4.02 2.76
CA LEU A 290 17.56 -5.07 3.36
C LEU A 290 19.03 -4.62 3.54
N GLN A 291 19.49 -3.71 2.69
CA GLN A 291 20.83 -3.14 2.67
C GLN A 291 20.90 -1.74 3.33
N ASP A 292 20.11 -1.51 4.36
CA ASP A 292 20.08 -0.25 5.11
C ASP A 292 19.87 1.00 4.24
N GLY A 293 18.99 0.89 3.24
CA GLY A 293 18.68 1.98 2.32
C GLY A 293 19.67 2.19 1.18
N LYS A 294 20.62 1.28 1.02
CA LYS A 294 21.65 1.29 -0.02
C LYS A 294 21.23 0.46 -1.23
N TYR A 295 21.51 0.94 -2.43
CA TYR A 295 21.34 0.18 -3.65
C TYR A 295 22.54 0.38 -4.59
N GLY A 296 23.31 -0.68 -4.84
CA GLY A 296 24.63 -0.55 -5.42
C GLY A 296 25.54 0.33 -4.56
N GLU A 297 26.17 1.34 -5.15
CA GLU A 297 27.02 2.27 -4.44
C GLU A 297 26.27 3.50 -3.86
N LYS A 298 24.95 3.59 -4.12
CA LYS A 298 24.15 4.77 -3.74
C LYS A 298 23.41 4.54 -2.43
N GLN A 299 23.52 5.47 -1.48
CA GLN A 299 22.61 5.59 -0.34
C GLN A 299 21.35 6.33 -0.83
N ILE A 300 20.24 5.61 -0.95
CA ILE A 300 18.95 6.16 -1.41
C ILE A 300 18.14 6.63 -0.19
N VAL A 301 17.95 5.76 0.80
CA VAL A 301 17.29 6.10 2.05
C VAL A 301 18.35 6.15 3.16
N PRO A 302 18.39 7.17 4.03
CA PRO A 302 19.35 7.23 5.11
C PRO A 302 19.32 5.97 5.99
N ALA A 303 20.48 5.36 6.27
CA ALA A 303 20.58 4.14 7.08
C ALA A 303 19.98 4.31 8.49
N GLY A 304 20.19 5.49 9.11
CA GLY A 304 19.55 5.81 10.39
C GLY A 304 18.02 5.79 10.33
N TRP A 305 17.44 6.25 9.20
CA TRP A 305 15.99 6.16 9.03
C TRP A 305 15.50 4.72 8.88
N ILE A 306 16.23 3.87 8.16
CA ILE A 306 15.87 2.44 8.07
C ILE A 306 15.86 1.83 9.47
N ALA A 307 16.93 2.03 10.25
CA ALA A 307 17.00 1.51 11.62
C ALA A 307 15.85 2.01 12.52
N ASP A 308 15.57 3.33 12.49
CA ASP A 308 14.51 3.92 13.32
C ASP A 308 13.11 3.47 12.88
N SER A 309 12.87 3.41 11.58
CA SER A 309 11.53 3.11 11.04
C SER A 309 11.15 1.64 11.16
N THR A 310 12.12 0.73 11.15
CA THR A 310 11.89 -0.73 11.26
C THR A 310 12.03 -1.25 12.70
N ALA A 311 12.31 -0.38 13.66
CA ALA A 311 12.27 -0.72 15.09
C ALA A 311 10.85 -0.56 15.66
N ALA A 312 10.49 -1.41 16.64
CA ALA A 312 9.23 -1.30 17.35
C ALA A 312 9.22 -0.04 18.24
N SER A 313 8.52 1.00 17.79
CA SER A 313 8.43 2.30 18.48
C SER A 313 7.00 2.74 18.79
N ALA A 314 6.01 2.10 18.20
CA ALA A 314 4.60 2.38 18.47
C ALA A 314 4.16 1.82 19.85
N PRO A 315 3.18 2.44 20.52
CA PRO A 315 2.66 1.98 21.82
C PRO A 315 1.74 0.76 21.64
N THR A 316 2.28 -0.33 21.11
CA THR A 316 1.62 -1.63 20.98
C THR A 316 1.56 -2.35 22.33
N GLN A 317 0.62 -3.29 22.47
CA GLN A 317 0.55 -4.09 23.69
C GLN A 317 1.74 -5.07 23.75
N PRO A 318 2.29 -5.33 24.96
CA PRO A 318 3.33 -6.34 25.14
C PRO A 318 2.93 -7.70 24.55
N GLU A 319 3.89 -8.43 23.99
CA GLU A 319 3.71 -9.77 23.39
C GLU A 319 2.71 -9.80 22.20
N LYS A 320 2.34 -8.65 21.69
CA LYS A 320 1.59 -8.50 20.44
C LYS A 320 2.51 -8.03 19.32
N ILE A 321 1.95 -7.98 18.12
CA ILE A 321 2.69 -7.49 16.97
C ILE A 321 3.19 -6.07 17.24
N GLY A 322 4.47 -5.80 16.99
CA GLY A 322 5.07 -4.47 17.09
C GLY A 322 4.84 -3.67 15.81
N TYR A 323 5.07 -2.37 15.90
CA TYR A 323 4.98 -1.46 14.78
C TYR A 323 6.03 -0.34 14.88
N GLY A 324 6.67 -0.03 13.76
CA GLY A 324 7.55 1.13 13.60
C GLY A 324 6.89 2.20 12.71
N TYR A 325 7.70 3.00 11.99
CA TYR A 325 7.14 4.02 11.09
C TYR A 325 6.67 3.37 9.79
N GLN A 326 5.43 2.85 9.78
CA GLN A 326 4.77 2.16 8.66
C GLN A 326 5.37 0.77 8.33
N TRP A 327 5.95 0.11 9.35
CA TRP A 327 6.50 -1.24 9.28
C TRP A 327 5.94 -2.12 10.40
N TRP A 328 5.66 -3.37 10.08
CA TRP A 328 5.20 -4.38 11.01
C TRP A 328 6.37 -5.15 11.61
N ILE A 329 6.35 -5.35 12.91
CA ILE A 329 7.37 -6.12 13.64
C ILE A 329 6.71 -7.40 14.17
N PRO A 330 7.06 -8.58 13.65
CA PRO A 330 6.45 -9.84 14.07
C PRO A 330 6.60 -10.10 15.57
N VAL A 331 5.65 -10.86 16.15
CA VAL A 331 5.78 -11.33 17.53
C VAL A 331 7.01 -12.22 17.65
N GLY A 332 7.86 -11.95 18.67
CA GLY A 332 9.12 -12.68 18.87
C GLY A 332 10.18 -12.40 17.81
N ALA A 333 10.06 -11.29 17.08
CA ALA A 333 11.08 -10.86 16.12
C ALA A 333 12.43 -10.64 16.82
N HIS A 334 13.51 -11.07 16.18
CA HIS A 334 14.87 -10.64 16.51
C HIS A 334 15.20 -9.31 15.84
N ASP A 335 16.29 -8.67 16.24
CA ASP A 335 16.73 -7.42 15.60
C ASP A 335 16.93 -7.63 14.09
N GLY A 336 16.34 -6.72 13.29
CA GLY A 336 16.39 -6.81 11.85
C GLY A 336 15.32 -7.73 11.21
N GLU A 337 14.37 -8.26 11.99
CA GLU A 337 13.21 -8.96 11.47
C GLU A 337 11.98 -8.03 11.46
N PHE A 338 11.49 -7.69 10.29
CA PHE A 338 10.33 -6.81 10.09
C PHE A 338 9.66 -7.09 8.74
N MET A 339 8.52 -6.45 8.48
CA MET A 339 7.82 -6.66 7.21
C MET A 339 6.96 -5.46 6.79
N GLY A 340 6.84 -5.25 5.46
CA GLY A 340 5.72 -4.58 4.84
C GLY A 340 4.59 -5.60 4.61
N ARG A 341 3.35 -5.27 4.97
CA ARG A 341 2.21 -6.17 4.84
C ARG A 341 1.02 -5.46 4.22
N GLY A 342 0.45 -6.05 3.17
CA GLY A 342 -0.80 -5.67 2.55
C GLY A 342 -1.87 -6.74 2.74
N ILE A 343 -3.13 -6.33 2.61
CA ILE A 343 -4.26 -7.26 2.63
C ILE A 343 -4.19 -8.25 1.46
N TYR A 344 -4.89 -9.38 1.57
CA TYR A 344 -4.93 -10.46 0.57
C TYR A 344 -3.60 -11.13 0.29
N GLY A 345 -2.62 -11.09 1.22
CA GLY A 345 -1.38 -11.86 1.11
C GLY A 345 -0.23 -11.15 0.39
N GLN A 346 -0.18 -9.82 0.42
CA GLN A 346 1.00 -9.08 -0.05
C GLN A 346 2.00 -8.94 1.09
N TYR A 347 3.26 -9.38 0.90
CA TYR A 347 4.31 -9.24 1.90
C TYR A 347 5.66 -8.88 1.28
N LEU A 348 6.38 -8.02 1.99
CA LEU A 348 7.83 -7.89 1.94
C LEU A 348 8.33 -8.29 3.33
N TYR A 349 8.85 -9.49 3.48
CA TYR A 349 9.41 -9.99 4.73
C TYR A 349 10.93 -9.88 4.70
N PHE A 350 11.50 -9.40 5.79
CA PHE A 350 12.93 -9.16 5.95
C PHE A 350 13.49 -9.91 7.15
N ASP A 351 14.61 -10.56 6.94
CA ASP A 351 15.53 -11.03 8.00
C ASP A 351 16.91 -10.50 7.65
N GLN A 352 17.24 -9.31 8.17
CA GLN A 352 18.51 -8.64 7.85
C GLN A 352 19.71 -9.42 8.34
N LEU A 353 19.63 -10.07 9.51
CA LEU A 353 20.74 -10.86 10.06
C LEU A 353 21.09 -12.03 9.15
N LYS A 354 20.09 -12.63 8.54
CA LYS A 354 20.27 -13.73 7.59
C LYS A 354 20.42 -13.24 6.14
N GLY A 355 20.28 -11.95 5.86
CA GLY A 355 20.31 -11.43 4.49
C GLY A 355 19.18 -11.96 3.62
N VAL A 356 18.00 -12.22 4.19
CA VAL A 356 16.84 -12.80 3.48
C VAL A 356 15.77 -11.75 3.22
N LEU A 357 15.27 -11.74 2.01
CA LEU A 357 14.07 -11.02 1.59
C LEU A 357 13.09 -12.01 0.95
N ILE A 358 11.85 -11.98 1.38
CA ILE A 358 10.74 -12.71 0.74
C ILE A 358 9.72 -11.70 0.24
N VAL A 359 9.44 -11.76 -1.05
CA VAL A 359 8.38 -10.98 -1.71
C VAL A 359 7.29 -11.92 -2.13
N THR A 360 6.08 -11.69 -1.65
CA THR A 360 4.92 -12.45 -2.11
C THR A 360 3.77 -11.51 -2.47
N THR A 361 3.09 -11.83 -3.55
CA THR A 361 1.79 -11.26 -3.90
C THR A 361 0.75 -12.36 -3.85
N GLY A 362 -0.49 -11.99 -3.53
CA GLY A 362 -1.55 -12.97 -3.34
C GLY A 362 -2.94 -12.41 -3.62
N ALA A 363 -3.91 -13.32 -3.58
CA ALA A 363 -5.34 -13.03 -3.67
C ALA A 363 -6.13 -13.75 -2.56
N ASP A 364 -5.51 -13.91 -1.38
CA ASP A 364 -6.04 -14.65 -0.25
C ASP A 364 -7.26 -13.97 0.38
N ARG A 365 -8.43 -14.43 0.06
CA ARG A 365 -9.69 -13.93 0.64
C ARG A 365 -9.88 -14.29 2.12
N LYS A 366 -9.07 -15.22 2.63
CA LYS A 366 -9.07 -15.67 4.03
C LYS A 366 -8.02 -14.95 4.88
N PHE A 367 -7.39 -13.88 4.36
CA PHE A 367 -6.28 -13.17 5.02
C PHE A 367 -6.58 -12.65 6.43
N ARG A 368 -7.86 -12.50 6.82
CA ARG A 368 -8.30 -12.07 8.16
C ARG A 368 -8.68 -13.22 9.09
N GLU A 369 -8.68 -14.46 8.63
CA GLU A 369 -8.97 -15.60 9.51
C GLU A 369 -7.94 -15.65 10.64
N PRO A 370 -8.38 -16.00 11.87
CA PRO A 370 -7.48 -16.11 13.01
C PRO A 370 -6.31 -17.06 12.74
N GLY A 371 -5.09 -16.65 13.10
CA GLY A 371 -3.87 -17.46 12.93
C GLY A 371 -3.22 -17.37 11.54
N VAL A 372 -3.85 -16.76 10.54
CA VAL A 372 -3.29 -16.67 9.18
C VAL A 372 -2.00 -15.86 9.15
N ASN A 373 -1.96 -14.72 9.85
CA ASN A 373 -0.74 -13.90 9.86
C ASN A 373 0.41 -14.62 10.56
N GLU A 374 0.15 -15.25 11.70
CA GLU A 374 1.12 -16.02 12.46
C GLU A 374 1.66 -17.18 11.63
N PHE A 375 0.78 -17.89 10.93
CA PHE A 375 1.18 -18.97 10.02
C PHE A 375 2.03 -18.48 8.85
N ASN A 376 1.68 -17.35 8.23
CA ASN A 376 2.50 -16.77 7.17
C ASN A 376 3.90 -16.43 7.67
N ILE A 377 4.01 -15.80 8.85
CA ILE A 377 5.30 -15.46 9.45
C ILE A 377 6.12 -16.73 9.77
N GLU A 378 5.48 -17.78 10.31
CA GLU A 378 6.12 -19.07 10.56
C GLU A 378 6.73 -19.64 9.27
N MET A 379 5.99 -19.62 8.17
CA MET A 379 6.47 -20.12 6.88
C MET A 379 7.64 -19.28 6.35
N PHE A 380 7.60 -17.95 6.50
CA PHE A 380 8.73 -17.10 6.12
C PHE A 380 9.98 -17.37 6.97
N ARG A 381 9.82 -17.57 8.27
CA ARG A 381 10.92 -17.96 9.17
C ARG A 381 11.52 -19.33 8.80
N LYS A 382 10.70 -20.33 8.45
CA LYS A 382 11.17 -21.63 7.94
C LYS A 382 12.02 -21.49 6.68
N VAL A 383 11.62 -20.60 5.76
CA VAL A 383 12.43 -20.27 4.57
C VAL A 383 13.75 -19.64 4.97
N ALA A 384 13.73 -18.63 5.86
CA ALA A 384 14.92 -17.92 6.30
C ALA A 384 15.90 -18.79 7.12
N GLU A 385 15.39 -19.81 7.81
CA GLU A 385 16.21 -20.77 8.56
C GLU A 385 16.93 -21.79 7.64
N ARG A 386 16.34 -22.11 6.51
CA ARG A 386 16.89 -23.09 5.56
C ARG A 386 17.90 -22.49 4.59
N LEU A 387 17.87 -21.16 4.37
CA LEU A 387 18.80 -20.41 3.54
C LEU A 387 20.10 -20.03 4.26
#